data_f9f033bf8e477a61e9c0a5807480037d
#
_entry.id   f9f033bf8e477a61e9c0a5807480037d
#
_cell.length_a   1.000
_cell.length_b   1.000
_cell.length_c   1.000
_cell.angle_alpha   90.00
_cell.angle_beta   90.00
_cell.angle_gamma   90.00
#
_symmetry.space_group_name_H-M   'P 1'
#
loop_
_entity.id
_entity.type
_entity.pdbx_description
1 polymer ?
#
loop_
_entity_poly.entity_id
_entity_poly.type
_entity_poly.pdbx_seq_one_letter_code
_entity_poly.pdbx_strand_id
1 'polypeptide(L)'
;LKAGVGWISFMPTLEKLYPEAIYNDKVSFYYNDSNESGNTLGILTTHAPGMERNMKLKPTVNRKIEVGLIGKTPAIRLDMTVFFEKQTDGFSSSAQYIPFSYREYDYLSTAQLRPEYKDGQVWVNGKAVPYQEKYSYTPVSVPVNTLHRKKHGIEMVADLGTFSPLRTSLIVDGIWLYVREKNTALNGIWPIQYTDKTEYPYVGFYDRQGGPGNESRSEIISTNFRFITRIPRIGLVTTLTWQMIWLYKYRTLYNGSTGENVWPLYWCGTDGIIHPFTEAQKEDPAFAPLLSTTAPERFLPNSYKPYGMLNIRVNKAFGEHITLAFFANNLADLRPTRYSASTRSYLQQNTQPFFGLELQIKL
;
A
#
# COMPACT_ATOMS: atom_id res chain seq x y z
N LEU A 1 4.73 38.27 -4.51
CA LEU A 1 5.61 37.13 -4.78
C LEU A 1 6.08 36.53 -3.47
N LYS A 2 6.06 35.19 -3.37
CA LYS A 2 6.64 34.43 -2.25
C LYS A 2 7.57 33.37 -2.82
N ALA A 3 8.63 33.03 -2.08
CA ALA A 3 9.51 31.92 -2.41
C ALA A 3 9.93 31.25 -1.12
N GLY A 4 10.08 29.93 -1.16
CA GLY A 4 10.48 29.13 -0.02
C GLY A 4 11.38 27.98 -0.43
N VAL A 5 12.34 27.67 0.44
CA VAL A 5 13.18 26.48 0.36
C VAL A 5 13.19 25.84 1.74
N GLY A 6 12.92 24.55 1.82
CA GLY A 6 12.84 23.84 3.09
C GLY A 6 13.42 22.45 3.02
N TRP A 7 13.91 22.00 4.19
CA TRP A 7 14.33 20.63 4.45
C TRP A 7 13.58 20.11 5.66
N ILE A 8 12.98 18.96 5.51
CA ILE A 8 12.30 18.27 6.61
C ILE A 8 12.90 16.89 6.73
N SER A 9 13.30 16.51 7.93
CA SER A 9 13.80 15.17 8.23
C SER A 9 12.80 14.42 9.10
N PHE A 10 12.53 13.16 8.74
CA PHE A 10 11.68 12.26 9.51
C PHE A 10 12.54 11.13 10.08
N MET A 11 12.57 11.02 11.39
CA MET A 11 13.26 9.92 12.06
C MET A 11 12.49 8.60 11.92
N PRO A 12 13.18 7.44 11.94
CA PRO A 12 12.49 6.16 12.03
C PRO A 12 11.62 6.11 13.30
N THR A 13 10.45 5.52 13.19
CA THR A 13 9.61 5.24 14.38
C THR A 13 10.21 4.11 15.20
N LEU A 14 9.82 4.00 16.49
CA LEU A 14 10.26 2.91 17.35
C LEU A 14 9.95 1.54 16.78
N GLU A 15 8.80 1.35 16.15
CA GLU A 15 8.40 0.12 15.46
C GLU A 15 9.39 -0.29 14.35
N LYS A 16 9.97 0.68 13.63
CA LYS A 16 11.00 0.41 12.61
C LYS A 16 12.36 0.08 13.20
N LEU A 17 12.68 0.63 14.37
CA LEU A 17 13.94 0.36 15.06
C LEU A 17 13.89 -0.93 15.87
N TYR A 18 12.71 -1.26 16.38
CA TYR A 18 12.45 -2.42 17.24
C TYR A 18 11.23 -3.18 16.73
N PRO A 19 11.35 -3.91 15.59
CA PRO A 19 10.26 -4.71 15.07
C PRO A 19 9.90 -5.82 16.06
N GLU A 20 8.68 -6.31 15.99
CA GLU A 20 8.22 -7.43 16.79
C GLU A 20 8.94 -8.73 16.41
N ALA A 21 9.04 -9.65 17.37
CA ALA A 21 9.57 -10.99 17.12
C ALA A 21 8.62 -11.76 16.21
N ILE A 22 9.20 -12.53 15.30
CA ILE A 22 8.44 -13.33 14.32
C ILE A 22 8.53 -14.79 14.73
N TYR A 23 7.41 -15.48 14.62
CA TYR A 23 7.30 -16.93 14.83
C TYR A 23 6.69 -17.55 13.58
N ASN A 24 7.26 -18.67 13.16
CA ASN A 24 6.78 -19.44 12.01
C ASN A 24 6.57 -20.89 12.44
N ASP A 25 5.31 -21.32 12.45
CA ASP A 25 4.93 -22.66 12.83
C ASP A 25 4.76 -23.54 11.60
N LYS A 26 5.42 -24.68 11.60
CA LYS A 26 5.23 -25.74 10.62
C LYS A 26 4.60 -26.97 11.30
N VAL A 27 3.57 -27.48 10.64
CA VAL A 27 2.93 -28.72 11.10
C VAL A 27 3.87 -29.88 10.81
N SER A 28 4.44 -30.45 11.87
CA SER A 28 5.27 -31.64 11.81
C SER A 28 4.44 -32.91 11.77
N PHE A 29 3.30 -32.90 12.47
CA PHE A 29 2.37 -34.01 12.56
C PHE A 29 0.98 -33.50 12.90
N TYR A 30 -0.04 -34.14 12.33
CA TYR A 30 -1.43 -33.88 12.69
C TYR A 30 -2.25 -35.14 12.61
N TYR A 31 -2.91 -35.51 13.72
CA TYR A 31 -3.87 -36.58 13.81
C TYR A 31 -5.18 -36.06 14.40
N ASN A 32 -6.28 -36.47 13.82
CA ASN A 32 -7.62 -36.21 14.32
C ASN A 32 -8.46 -37.46 14.18
N ASP A 33 -8.96 -38.00 15.30
CA ASP A 33 -9.91 -39.10 15.28
C ASP A 33 -11.31 -38.57 15.00
N SER A 34 -11.85 -38.88 13.83
CA SER A 34 -13.19 -38.46 13.44
C SER A 34 -14.32 -39.15 14.23
N ASN A 35 -14.02 -40.23 14.93
CA ASN A 35 -15.01 -41.05 15.67
C ASN A 35 -15.11 -40.63 17.14
N GLU A 36 -14.12 -39.95 17.69
CA GLU A 36 -14.10 -39.48 19.07
C GLU A 36 -13.79 -38.01 19.17
N SER A 37 -14.78 -37.20 19.53
CA SER A 37 -14.62 -35.75 19.73
C SER A 37 -13.57 -35.48 20.81
N GLY A 38 -12.52 -34.72 20.45
CA GLY A 38 -11.44 -34.29 21.34
C GLY A 38 -10.17 -35.17 21.29
N ASN A 39 -10.10 -36.15 20.42
CA ASN A 39 -8.94 -37.01 20.26
C ASN A 39 -8.03 -36.51 19.13
N THR A 40 -7.33 -35.39 19.37
CA THR A 40 -6.47 -34.73 18.40
C THR A 40 -5.04 -34.67 18.92
N LEU A 41 -4.06 -34.97 18.08
CA LEU A 41 -2.64 -34.75 18.35
C LEU A 41 -2.04 -33.88 17.24
N GLY A 42 -1.64 -32.63 17.57
CA GLY A 42 -0.93 -31.75 16.69
C GLY A 42 0.47 -31.45 17.22
N ILE A 43 1.48 -31.59 16.37
CA ILE A 43 2.86 -31.26 16.68
C ILE A 43 3.31 -30.17 15.73
N LEU A 44 3.73 -29.04 16.28
CA LEU A 44 4.26 -27.92 15.54
C LEU A 44 5.76 -27.79 15.80
N THR A 45 6.51 -27.50 14.75
CA THR A 45 7.88 -27.00 14.87
C THR A 45 7.83 -25.49 14.71
N THR A 46 8.10 -24.75 15.78
CA THR A 46 8.16 -23.29 15.77
C THR A 46 9.58 -22.83 15.50
N HIS A 47 9.77 -22.07 14.43
CA HIS A 47 11.01 -21.35 14.17
C HIS A 47 10.87 -19.88 14.61
N ALA A 48 11.75 -19.45 15.51
CA ALA A 48 11.80 -18.10 16.04
C ALA A 48 13.16 -17.47 15.74
N PRO A 49 13.36 -16.85 14.55
CA PRO A 49 14.65 -16.26 14.18
C PRO A 49 15.03 -15.05 15.05
N GLY A 50 14.10 -14.58 15.87
CA GLY A 50 14.31 -13.41 16.70
C GLY A 50 13.86 -12.13 16.01
N MET A 51 14.44 -11.03 16.46
CA MET A 51 14.12 -9.69 15.99
C MET A 51 15.18 -9.23 14.99
N GLU A 52 14.82 -9.19 13.71
CA GLU A 52 15.71 -8.70 12.66
C GLU A 52 15.69 -7.17 12.58
N ARG A 53 16.81 -6.53 12.87
CA ARG A 53 16.95 -5.08 12.97
C ARG A 53 17.88 -4.52 11.91
N ASN A 54 17.54 -3.35 11.41
CA ASN A 54 18.48 -2.55 10.63
C ASN A 54 18.99 -1.36 11.45
N MET A 55 20.15 -1.52 12.07
CA MET A 55 20.81 -0.45 12.84
C MET A 55 21.39 0.67 11.98
N LYS A 56 21.35 0.54 10.65
CA LYS A 56 21.86 1.52 9.69
C LYS A 56 20.75 2.42 9.08
N LEU A 57 19.54 2.39 9.64
CA LEU A 57 18.46 3.27 9.21
C LEU A 57 18.85 4.73 9.35
N LYS A 58 18.64 5.48 8.27
CA LYS A 58 18.86 6.93 8.21
C LYS A 58 17.53 7.67 8.30
N PRO A 59 17.51 8.92 8.75
CA PRO A 59 16.34 9.76 8.60
C PRO A 59 15.96 9.92 7.13
N THR A 60 14.66 9.89 6.83
CA THR A 60 14.15 10.31 5.53
C THR A 60 14.31 11.82 5.39
N VAL A 61 14.85 12.28 4.28
CA VAL A 61 15.01 13.71 4.00
C VAL A 61 14.09 14.13 2.87
N ASN A 62 13.26 15.14 3.13
CA ASN A 62 12.43 15.79 2.14
C ASN A 62 12.92 17.22 1.90
N ARG A 63 13.20 17.57 0.64
CA ARG A 63 13.62 18.89 0.18
C ARG A 63 12.52 19.48 -0.67
N LYS A 64 12.07 20.69 -0.33
CA LYS A 64 11.02 21.39 -1.06
C LYS A 64 11.52 22.76 -1.51
N ILE A 65 11.22 23.12 -2.73
CA ILE A 65 11.38 24.46 -3.30
C ILE A 65 10.01 24.89 -3.80
N GLU A 66 9.59 26.10 -3.47
CA GLU A 66 8.34 26.66 -3.93
C GLU A 66 8.47 28.12 -4.30
N VAL A 67 7.71 28.52 -5.30
CA VAL A 67 7.52 29.92 -5.71
C VAL A 67 6.04 30.17 -5.87
N GLY A 68 5.55 31.24 -5.26
CA GLY A 68 4.14 31.57 -5.30
C GLY A 68 3.88 33.03 -5.64
N LEU A 69 2.73 33.28 -6.24
CA LEU A 69 2.19 34.57 -6.57
C LEU A 69 0.88 34.78 -5.80
N ILE A 70 0.76 35.90 -5.12
CA ILE A 70 -0.48 36.35 -4.51
C ILE A 70 -0.92 37.63 -5.18
N GLY A 71 -2.08 37.59 -5.83
CA GLY A 71 -2.77 38.77 -6.36
C GLY A 71 -4.00 39.06 -5.53
N LYS A 72 -4.24 40.32 -5.22
CA LYS A 72 -5.44 40.74 -4.48
C LYS A 72 -5.98 42.04 -5.07
N THR A 73 -7.26 42.02 -5.39
CA THR A 73 -8.06 43.21 -5.70
C THR A 73 -9.20 43.32 -4.67
N PRO A 74 -10.00 44.37 -4.65
CA PRO A 74 -11.17 44.44 -3.76
C PRO A 74 -12.17 43.29 -3.95
N ALA A 75 -12.26 42.71 -5.15
CA ALA A 75 -13.24 41.71 -5.50
C ALA A 75 -12.66 40.26 -5.59
N ILE A 76 -11.37 40.12 -5.90
CA ILE A 76 -10.76 38.83 -6.24
C ILE A 76 -9.43 38.68 -5.49
N ARG A 77 -9.21 37.51 -4.94
CA ARG A 77 -7.91 37.06 -4.44
C ARG A 77 -7.48 35.80 -5.16
N LEU A 78 -6.27 35.80 -5.70
CA LEU A 78 -5.63 34.65 -6.31
C LEU A 78 -4.35 34.32 -5.52
N ASP A 79 -4.18 33.07 -5.14
CA ASP A 79 -2.94 32.50 -4.61
C ASP A 79 -2.56 31.30 -5.47
N MET A 80 -1.38 31.35 -6.07
CA MET A 80 -0.85 30.27 -6.91
C MET A 80 0.56 29.94 -6.45
N THR A 81 0.86 28.65 -6.31
CA THR A 81 2.17 28.16 -5.90
C THR A 81 2.61 27.04 -6.83
N VAL A 82 3.81 27.18 -7.38
CA VAL A 82 4.53 26.13 -8.09
C VAL A 82 5.53 25.51 -7.12
N PHE A 83 5.60 24.21 -7.04
CA PHE A 83 6.52 23.54 -6.13
C PHE A 83 7.22 22.36 -6.77
N PHE A 84 8.40 22.07 -6.25
CA PHE A 84 9.18 20.86 -6.50
C PHE A 84 9.62 20.26 -5.16
N GLU A 85 9.40 18.97 -5.00
CA GLU A 85 9.73 18.21 -3.78
C GLU A 85 10.51 16.96 -4.15
N LYS A 86 11.60 16.68 -3.42
CA LYS A 86 12.42 15.49 -3.56
C LYS A 86 12.61 14.84 -2.20
N GLN A 87 12.11 13.64 -2.06
CA GLN A 87 12.33 12.76 -0.91
C GLN A 87 13.43 11.76 -1.24
N THR A 88 14.39 11.62 -0.34
CA THR A 88 15.46 10.61 -0.37
C THR A 88 15.45 9.82 0.92
N ASP A 89 16.02 8.62 0.89
CA ASP A 89 16.14 7.73 2.03
C ASP A 89 14.80 7.43 2.73
N GLY A 90 13.71 7.40 1.93
CA GLY A 90 12.38 7.07 2.43
C GLY A 90 12.34 5.63 2.95
N PHE A 91 11.56 5.42 4.00
CA PHE A 91 11.41 4.09 4.60
C PHE A 91 10.60 3.17 3.71
N SER A 92 11.08 1.93 3.59
CA SER A 92 10.41 0.79 2.99
C SER A 92 10.77 -0.47 3.76
N SER A 93 10.28 -1.61 3.34
CA SER A 93 10.61 -2.92 3.91
C SER A 93 11.28 -3.79 2.85
N SER A 94 12.38 -4.42 3.22
CA SER A 94 13.10 -5.40 2.40
C SER A 94 12.86 -6.80 2.97
N ALA A 95 12.53 -7.75 2.11
CA ALA A 95 12.33 -9.13 2.52
C ALA A 95 13.68 -9.81 2.79
N GLN A 96 13.71 -10.62 3.84
CA GLN A 96 14.71 -11.64 4.12
C GLN A 96 13.99 -12.97 4.33
N TYR A 97 14.68 -14.08 4.09
CA TYR A 97 14.15 -15.42 4.31
C TYR A 97 15.18 -16.22 5.09
N ILE A 98 14.80 -16.68 6.25
CA ILE A 98 15.70 -17.42 7.16
C ILE A 98 15.31 -18.89 7.09
N PRO A 99 16.19 -19.77 6.55
CA PRO A 99 15.91 -21.17 6.42
C PRO A 99 15.92 -21.87 7.78
N PHE A 100 15.12 -22.91 7.90
CA PHE A 100 15.14 -23.84 9.03
C PHE A 100 14.67 -25.22 8.59
N SER A 101 15.06 -26.25 9.32
CA SER A 101 14.57 -27.61 9.09
C SER A 101 13.49 -27.99 10.09
N TYR A 102 12.60 -28.86 9.67
CA TYR A 102 11.58 -29.47 10.52
C TYR A 102 11.32 -30.91 10.09
N ARG A 103 10.80 -31.71 11.01
CA ARG A 103 10.43 -33.10 10.74
C ARG A 103 8.99 -33.16 10.26
N GLU A 104 8.74 -33.80 9.13
CA GLU A 104 7.40 -34.15 8.68
C GLU A 104 7.21 -35.66 8.81
N TYR A 105 6.30 -36.08 9.68
CA TYR A 105 6.06 -37.49 9.95
C TYR A 105 5.14 -38.08 8.89
N ASP A 106 5.54 -39.23 8.35
CA ASP A 106 4.79 -39.99 7.34
C ASP A 106 3.78 -40.90 8.04
N TYR A 107 2.59 -40.36 8.30
CA TYR A 107 1.49 -41.09 8.96
C TYR A 107 0.20 -40.96 8.16
N LEU A 108 -0.34 -42.09 7.73
CA LEU A 108 -1.66 -42.16 7.11
C LEU A 108 -2.73 -42.21 8.19
N SER A 109 -3.55 -41.19 8.30
CA SER A 109 -4.66 -41.04 9.27
C SER A 109 -5.73 -42.15 9.17
N THR A 110 -5.68 -42.99 8.12
CA THR A 110 -6.58 -44.16 7.91
C THR A 110 -6.28 -45.32 8.80
N ALA A 111 -5.20 -45.32 9.57
CA ALA A 111 -4.75 -46.47 10.35
C ALA A 111 -5.42 -46.59 11.71
N GLN A 112 -6.52 -45.98 12.03
CA GLN A 112 -7.35 -46.13 13.27
C GLN A 112 -6.60 -46.35 14.60
N LEU A 113 -5.28 -46.16 14.64
CA LEU A 113 -4.41 -46.35 15.78
C LEU A 113 -4.00 -45.00 16.35
N ARG A 114 -4.24 -44.80 17.62
CA ARG A 114 -3.92 -43.55 18.30
C ARG A 114 -2.42 -43.35 18.39
N PRO A 115 -1.87 -42.22 17.83
CA PRO A 115 -0.48 -41.90 18.00
C PRO A 115 -0.20 -41.28 19.37
N GLU A 116 1.02 -41.50 19.86
CA GLU A 116 1.56 -40.89 21.08
C GLU A 116 2.84 -40.12 20.74
N TYR A 117 3.04 -38.96 21.37
CA TYR A 117 4.29 -38.19 21.26
C TYR A 117 5.10 -38.40 22.55
N LYS A 118 6.25 -39.03 22.42
CA LYS A 118 7.13 -39.32 23.54
C LYS A 118 8.59 -39.21 23.09
N ASP A 119 9.44 -38.67 23.95
CA ASP A 119 10.89 -38.53 23.75
C ASP A 119 11.26 -37.88 22.39
N GLY A 120 10.49 -36.87 21.96
CA GLY A 120 10.75 -36.14 20.71
C GLY A 120 10.40 -36.89 19.43
N GLN A 121 9.59 -38.01 19.55
CA GLN A 121 9.23 -38.91 18.47
C GLN A 121 7.74 -39.26 18.54
N VAL A 122 7.12 -39.45 17.36
CA VAL A 122 5.76 -39.99 17.26
C VAL A 122 5.82 -41.51 17.25
N TRP A 123 4.97 -42.14 18.05
CA TRP A 123 4.85 -43.60 18.20
C TRP A 123 3.43 -44.03 17.90
N VAL A 124 3.30 -45.19 17.24
CA VAL A 124 2.04 -45.87 17.00
C VAL A 124 2.24 -47.34 17.31
N ASN A 125 1.46 -47.88 18.23
CA ASN A 125 1.55 -49.30 18.65
C ASN A 125 2.99 -49.73 19.05
N GLY A 126 3.71 -48.85 19.77
CA GLY A 126 5.08 -49.13 20.20
C GLY A 126 6.14 -49.06 19.09
N LYS A 127 5.77 -48.65 17.88
CA LYS A 127 6.70 -48.43 16.76
C LYS A 127 6.85 -46.96 16.48
N ALA A 128 8.08 -46.51 16.24
CA ALA A 128 8.36 -45.12 15.83
C ALA A 128 7.80 -44.86 14.43
N VAL A 129 7.08 -43.77 14.28
CA VAL A 129 6.61 -43.27 12.96
C VAL A 129 7.80 -42.72 12.21
N PRO A 130 8.06 -43.11 10.95
CA PRO A 130 9.12 -42.52 10.15
C PRO A 130 8.82 -41.08 9.85
N TYR A 131 9.87 -40.28 9.66
CA TYR A 131 9.76 -38.88 9.27
C TYR A 131 10.79 -38.54 8.18
N GLN A 132 10.50 -37.46 7.44
CA GLN A 132 11.43 -36.83 6.53
C GLN A 132 11.86 -35.48 7.12
N GLU A 133 13.14 -35.16 7.01
CA GLU A 133 13.61 -33.83 7.32
C GLU A 133 13.36 -32.91 6.13
N LYS A 134 12.56 -31.88 6.33
CA LYS A 134 12.22 -30.87 5.32
C LYS A 134 12.76 -29.52 5.69
N TYR A 135 12.97 -28.71 4.67
CA TYR A 135 13.39 -27.31 4.82
C TYR A 135 12.20 -26.38 4.58
N SER A 136 12.21 -25.27 5.26
CA SER A 136 11.28 -24.17 5.06
C SER A 136 11.98 -22.85 5.31
N TYR A 137 11.30 -21.75 5.02
CA TYR A 137 11.84 -20.41 5.21
C TYR A 137 10.88 -19.56 6.03
N THR A 138 11.43 -18.81 7.00
CA THR A 138 10.67 -17.79 7.70
C THR A 138 10.87 -16.46 6.99
N PRO A 139 9.80 -15.88 6.39
CA PRO A 139 9.88 -14.56 5.79
C PRO A 139 9.97 -13.49 6.88
N VAL A 140 10.95 -12.61 6.77
CA VAL A 140 11.17 -11.49 7.67
C VAL A 140 11.18 -10.20 6.89
N SER A 141 10.57 -9.15 7.43
CA SER A 141 10.51 -7.83 6.83
C SER A 141 11.41 -6.87 7.59
N VAL A 142 12.49 -6.42 6.96
CA VAL A 142 13.49 -5.53 7.58
C VAL A 142 13.33 -4.12 7.02
N PRO A 143 13.17 -3.09 7.85
CA PRO A 143 13.08 -1.71 7.41
C PRO A 143 14.36 -1.24 6.71
N VAL A 144 14.23 -0.52 5.58
CA VAL A 144 15.33 0.00 4.76
C VAL A 144 15.03 1.39 4.22
N ASN A 145 16.07 2.12 3.77
CA ASN A 145 15.97 3.47 3.19
C ASN A 145 16.06 3.44 1.66
N THR A 146 15.13 2.79 0.99
CA THR A 146 15.18 2.55 -0.46
C THR A 146 14.11 3.28 -1.26
N LEU A 147 13.24 4.03 -0.58
CA LEU A 147 12.16 4.78 -1.21
C LEU A 147 12.64 6.17 -1.63
N HIS A 148 12.49 6.48 -2.92
CA HIS A 148 12.77 7.79 -3.49
C HIS A 148 11.51 8.33 -4.16
N ARG A 149 11.15 9.60 -3.86
CA ARG A 149 9.97 10.23 -4.44
C ARG A 149 10.32 11.62 -4.95
N LYS A 150 9.82 11.94 -6.14
CA LYS A 150 9.85 13.29 -6.70
C LYS A 150 8.43 13.74 -6.98
N LYS A 151 8.09 14.92 -6.53
CA LYS A 151 6.80 15.56 -6.79
C LYS A 151 7.04 16.94 -7.36
N HIS A 152 6.23 17.36 -8.30
CA HIS A 152 6.12 18.73 -8.71
C HIS A 152 4.68 19.03 -9.09
N GLY A 153 4.29 20.26 -8.93
CA GLY A 153 2.91 20.63 -9.17
C GLY A 153 2.67 22.11 -9.08
N ILE A 154 1.43 22.46 -9.36
CA ILE A 154 0.88 23.81 -9.24
C ILE A 154 -0.36 23.71 -8.37
N GLU A 155 -0.41 24.49 -7.32
CA GLU A 155 -1.58 24.68 -6.46
C GLU A 155 -2.15 26.05 -6.70
N MET A 156 -3.47 26.17 -6.75
CA MET A 156 -4.16 27.44 -6.96
C MET A 156 -5.37 27.54 -6.03
N VAL A 157 -5.56 28.71 -5.45
CA VAL A 157 -6.79 29.09 -4.75
C VAL A 157 -7.22 30.47 -5.30
N ALA A 158 -8.43 30.53 -5.83
CA ALA A 158 -9.05 31.77 -6.28
C ALA A 158 -10.33 32.02 -5.48
N ASP A 159 -10.36 33.10 -4.70
CA ASP A 159 -11.58 33.63 -4.12
C ASP A 159 -12.11 34.74 -5.10
N LEU A 160 -13.23 34.41 -5.73
CA LEU A 160 -13.84 35.27 -6.75
C LEU A 160 -14.87 36.26 -6.15
N GLY A 161 -14.84 36.39 -4.82
CA GLY A 161 -15.68 37.30 -4.09
C GLY A 161 -17.14 36.87 -3.97
N THR A 162 -18.00 37.83 -3.64
CA THR A 162 -19.42 37.56 -3.38
C THR A 162 -20.28 38.23 -4.45
N PHE A 163 -21.11 37.42 -5.11
CA PHE A 163 -22.17 37.94 -5.98
C PHE A 163 -23.35 38.36 -5.10
N SER A 164 -23.46 39.67 -4.89
CA SER A 164 -24.38 40.24 -3.92
C SER A 164 -25.86 39.88 -4.11
N PRO A 165 -26.41 39.82 -5.36
CA PRO A 165 -27.83 39.45 -5.55
C PRO A 165 -28.18 38.07 -5.01
N LEU A 166 -27.27 37.09 -5.11
CA LEU A 166 -27.46 35.75 -4.60
C LEU A 166 -26.81 35.52 -3.22
N ARG A 167 -26.10 36.53 -2.69
CA ARG A 167 -25.34 36.42 -1.43
C ARG A 167 -24.41 35.19 -1.42
N THR A 168 -23.85 34.90 -2.61
CA THR A 168 -23.05 33.67 -2.84
C THR A 168 -21.63 34.05 -3.19
N SER A 169 -20.67 33.53 -2.44
CA SER A 169 -19.25 33.58 -2.74
C SER A 169 -18.83 32.35 -3.52
N LEU A 170 -17.92 32.52 -4.49
CA LEU A 170 -17.31 31.41 -5.21
C LEU A 170 -15.83 31.34 -4.89
N ILE A 171 -15.40 30.21 -4.37
CA ILE A 171 -13.99 29.87 -4.17
C ILE A 171 -13.66 28.67 -5.07
N VAL A 172 -12.61 28.81 -5.84
CA VAL A 172 -12.07 27.75 -6.70
C VAL A 172 -10.69 27.38 -6.20
N ASP A 173 -10.49 26.14 -5.83
CA ASP A 173 -9.17 25.61 -5.53
C ASP A 173 -8.84 24.45 -6.46
N GLY A 174 -7.58 24.31 -6.82
CA GLY A 174 -7.16 23.26 -7.74
C GLY A 174 -5.69 22.91 -7.60
N ILE A 175 -5.38 21.74 -8.11
CA ILE A 175 -4.01 21.21 -8.14
C ILE A 175 -3.76 20.50 -9.47
N TRP A 176 -2.58 20.72 -10.03
CA TRP A 176 -1.91 19.80 -10.92
C TRP A 176 -0.73 19.22 -10.16
N LEU A 177 -0.66 17.88 -10.07
CA LEU A 177 0.38 17.17 -9.35
C LEU A 177 0.91 16.01 -10.19
N TYR A 178 2.22 15.98 -10.37
CA TYR A 178 2.95 14.83 -10.91
C TYR A 178 3.82 14.21 -9.82
N VAL A 179 3.73 12.89 -9.67
CA VAL A 179 4.52 12.11 -8.72
C VAL A 179 5.26 11.00 -9.45
N ARG A 180 6.56 10.90 -9.21
CA ARG A 180 7.37 9.75 -9.56
C ARG A 180 7.94 9.15 -8.28
N GLU A 181 7.67 7.88 -8.06
CA GLU A 181 8.17 7.12 -6.92
C GLU A 181 8.98 5.92 -7.42
N LYS A 182 10.13 5.67 -6.79
CA LYS A 182 10.95 4.49 -7.03
C LYS A 182 11.32 3.87 -5.70
N ASN A 183 11.12 2.54 -5.59
CA ASN A 183 11.48 1.75 -4.43
C ASN A 183 12.30 0.53 -4.88
N THR A 184 13.52 0.42 -4.37
CA THR A 184 14.46 -0.66 -4.70
C THR A 184 14.67 -1.64 -3.54
N ALA A 185 13.78 -1.63 -2.53
CA ALA A 185 13.78 -2.66 -1.50
C ALA A 185 13.56 -4.04 -2.12
N LEU A 186 14.23 -5.03 -1.59
CA LEU A 186 14.11 -6.39 -2.10
C LEU A 186 12.79 -7.01 -1.67
N ASN A 187 12.16 -7.72 -2.61
CA ASN A 187 11.05 -8.62 -2.37
C ASN A 187 11.51 -10.05 -2.60
N GLY A 188 11.22 -10.95 -1.68
CA GLY A 188 11.55 -12.36 -1.81
C GLY A 188 10.41 -13.14 -2.47
N ILE A 189 10.75 -14.04 -3.36
CA ILE A 189 9.83 -15.02 -3.93
C ILE A 189 10.39 -16.41 -3.64
N TRP A 190 9.67 -17.17 -2.85
CA TRP A 190 9.92 -18.58 -2.65
C TRP A 190 9.07 -19.36 -3.66
N PRO A 191 9.67 -19.96 -4.68
CA PRO A 191 8.93 -20.67 -5.71
C PRO A 191 8.33 -21.97 -5.15
N ILE A 192 7.06 -22.20 -5.45
CA ILE A 192 6.32 -23.41 -5.10
C ILE A 192 5.67 -23.94 -6.36
N GLN A 193 5.89 -25.21 -6.66
CA GLN A 193 5.21 -25.88 -7.77
C GLN A 193 3.78 -26.23 -7.34
N TYR A 194 2.79 -25.70 -8.01
CA TYR A 194 1.38 -25.85 -7.62
C TYR A 194 0.81 -27.24 -7.89
N THR A 195 1.36 -28.00 -8.85
CA THR A 195 0.85 -29.32 -9.26
C THR A 195 1.09 -30.39 -8.22
N ASP A 196 2.24 -30.38 -7.57
CA ASP A 196 2.67 -31.39 -6.57
C ASP A 196 3.06 -30.77 -5.23
N LYS A 197 2.93 -29.44 -5.11
CA LYS A 197 3.33 -28.65 -3.93
C LYS A 197 4.82 -28.77 -3.59
N THR A 198 5.67 -29.08 -4.58
CA THR A 198 7.12 -29.11 -4.36
C THR A 198 7.61 -27.73 -3.98
N GLU A 199 8.20 -27.60 -2.81
CA GLU A 199 8.88 -26.41 -2.32
C GLU A 199 10.33 -26.46 -2.79
N TYR A 200 10.78 -25.41 -3.49
CA TYR A 200 12.17 -25.36 -3.94
C TYR A 200 13.10 -24.97 -2.78
N PRO A 201 14.36 -25.51 -2.75
CA PRO A 201 15.31 -25.26 -1.65
C PRO A 201 16.03 -23.92 -1.78
N TYR A 202 15.37 -22.91 -2.34
CA TYR A 202 15.92 -21.57 -2.53
C TYR A 202 14.82 -20.50 -2.66
N VAL A 203 15.21 -19.26 -2.36
CA VAL A 203 14.39 -18.05 -2.51
C VAL A 203 15.11 -17.06 -3.39
N GLY A 204 14.41 -16.43 -4.34
CA GLY A 204 14.93 -15.34 -5.16
C GLY A 204 14.56 -13.98 -4.60
N PHE A 205 15.47 -13.00 -4.67
CA PHE A 205 15.26 -11.62 -4.22
C PHE A 205 15.31 -10.64 -5.38
N TYR A 206 14.25 -9.85 -5.52
CA TYR A 206 14.01 -8.92 -6.63
C TYR A 206 13.85 -7.51 -6.09
N ASP A 207 14.29 -6.50 -6.81
CA ASP A 207 13.98 -5.09 -6.52
C ASP A 207 12.58 -4.68 -7.04
N ARG A 208 11.68 -5.63 -7.13
CA ARG A 208 10.29 -5.50 -7.58
C ARG A 208 9.36 -5.67 -6.38
N GLN A 209 8.72 -4.62 -5.94
CA GLN A 209 7.93 -4.56 -4.69
C GLN A 209 6.55 -5.26 -4.78
N GLY A 210 6.52 -6.58 -4.92
CA GLY A 210 5.27 -7.37 -4.93
C GLY A 210 4.31 -7.09 -6.09
N GLY A 211 4.69 -6.21 -7.01
CA GLY A 211 3.94 -5.79 -8.18
C GLY A 211 4.76 -5.90 -9.46
N PRO A 212 4.29 -5.33 -10.58
CA PRO A 212 4.95 -5.46 -11.88
C PRO A 212 6.29 -4.72 -11.96
N GLY A 213 6.59 -3.79 -11.06
CA GLY A 213 7.80 -2.99 -11.12
C GLY A 213 8.20 -2.33 -9.81
N ASN A 214 9.27 -1.55 -9.87
CA ASN A 214 9.82 -0.79 -8.75
C ASN A 214 9.65 0.74 -8.89
N GLU A 215 8.99 1.20 -9.95
CA GLU A 215 8.73 2.61 -10.21
C GLU A 215 7.24 2.82 -10.51
N SER A 216 6.65 3.86 -9.93
CA SER A 216 5.32 4.33 -10.28
C SER A 216 5.35 5.80 -10.70
N ARG A 217 4.47 6.16 -11.63
CA ARG A 217 4.23 7.55 -12.06
C ARG A 217 2.75 7.83 -12.01
N SER A 218 2.39 8.96 -11.42
CA SER A 218 1.01 9.42 -11.41
C SER A 218 0.93 10.90 -11.74
N GLU A 219 -0.16 11.29 -12.37
CA GLU A 219 -0.48 12.66 -12.71
C GLU A 219 -1.96 12.89 -12.43
N ILE A 220 -2.27 13.95 -11.70
CA ILE A 220 -3.64 14.34 -11.39
C ILE A 220 -3.83 15.83 -11.64
N ILE A 221 -5.00 16.17 -12.20
CA ILE A 221 -5.53 17.55 -12.25
C ILE A 221 -6.90 17.49 -11.61
N SER A 222 -7.08 18.26 -10.52
CA SER A 222 -8.37 18.37 -9.85
C SER A 222 -8.69 19.79 -9.47
N THR A 223 -9.98 20.11 -9.41
CA THR A 223 -10.50 21.39 -8.92
C THR A 223 -11.73 21.18 -8.07
N ASN A 224 -11.91 22.05 -7.09
CA ASN A 224 -13.12 22.18 -6.29
C ASN A 224 -13.72 23.56 -6.52
N PHE A 225 -14.98 23.62 -6.84
CA PHE A 225 -15.78 24.83 -6.93
C PHE A 225 -16.69 24.89 -5.71
N ARG A 226 -16.46 25.84 -4.81
CA ARG A 226 -17.24 26.02 -3.57
C ARG A 226 -18.11 27.25 -3.67
N PHE A 227 -19.41 27.04 -3.72
CA PHE A 227 -20.44 28.08 -3.69
C PHE A 227 -20.94 28.20 -2.26
N ILE A 228 -20.68 29.35 -1.62
CA ILE A 228 -21.06 29.59 -0.22
C ILE A 228 -22.10 30.68 -0.20
N THR A 229 -23.36 30.30 0.02
CA THR A 229 -24.52 31.20 0.13
C THR A 229 -24.79 31.50 1.60
N ARG A 230 -24.86 32.79 1.97
CA ARG A 230 -25.14 33.23 3.33
C ARG A 230 -26.40 34.05 3.35
N ILE A 231 -27.39 33.62 4.17
CA ILE A 231 -28.64 34.32 4.39
C ILE A 231 -28.73 34.69 5.88
N PRO A 232 -28.10 35.80 6.32
CA PRO A 232 -28.01 36.16 7.75
C PRO A 232 -29.37 36.35 8.41
N ARG A 233 -30.35 36.88 7.67
CA ARG A 233 -31.71 37.12 8.21
C ARG A 233 -32.38 35.89 8.85
N ILE A 234 -32.04 34.72 8.33
CA ILE A 234 -32.59 33.44 8.84
C ILE A 234 -31.48 32.54 9.42
N GLY A 235 -30.27 33.03 9.60
CA GLY A 235 -29.16 32.24 10.16
C GLY A 235 -28.78 31.02 9.31
N LEU A 236 -28.86 31.12 7.97
CA LEU A 236 -28.62 29.99 7.07
C LEU A 236 -27.29 30.20 6.27
N VAL A 237 -26.45 29.16 6.26
CA VAL A 237 -25.26 29.09 5.40
C VAL A 237 -25.29 27.77 4.66
N THR A 238 -25.27 27.85 3.33
CA THR A 238 -25.21 26.67 2.46
C THR A 238 -23.88 26.68 1.72
N THR A 239 -23.19 25.56 1.76
CA THR A 239 -21.97 25.31 0.96
C THR A 239 -22.23 24.18 0.00
N LEU A 240 -22.22 24.49 -1.29
CA LEU A 240 -22.27 23.51 -2.38
C LEU A 240 -20.84 23.36 -2.94
N THR A 241 -20.31 22.14 -2.96
CA THR A 241 -18.98 21.86 -3.48
C THR A 241 -19.08 20.90 -4.66
N TRP A 242 -18.65 21.36 -5.83
CA TRP A 242 -18.47 20.55 -7.01
C TRP A 242 -16.98 20.20 -7.11
N GLN A 243 -16.64 18.92 -6.87
CA GLN A 243 -15.29 18.39 -7.02
C GLN A 243 -15.15 17.79 -8.41
N MET A 244 -14.07 18.13 -9.11
CA MET A 244 -13.77 17.62 -10.45
C MET A 244 -12.36 17.03 -10.49
N ILE A 245 -12.24 15.82 -11.01
CA ILE A 245 -10.97 15.23 -11.47
C ILE A 245 -10.96 15.32 -12.98
N TRP A 246 -10.14 16.21 -13.53
CA TRP A 246 -10.02 16.45 -14.96
C TRP A 246 -9.10 15.45 -15.65
N LEU A 247 -8.04 15.06 -14.94
CA LEU A 247 -7.04 14.12 -15.39
C LEU A 247 -6.61 13.25 -14.21
N TYR A 248 -6.59 11.96 -14.44
CA TYR A 248 -5.89 11.03 -13.57
C TYR A 248 -5.20 9.98 -14.43
N LYS A 249 -3.87 9.98 -14.40
CA LYS A 249 -3.03 8.97 -15.04
C LYS A 249 -2.20 8.26 -13.99
N TYR A 250 -2.03 6.96 -14.17
CA TYR A 250 -1.17 6.14 -13.33
C TYR A 250 -0.50 5.07 -14.18
N ARG A 251 0.77 4.82 -13.93
CA ARG A 251 1.55 3.77 -14.58
C ARG A 251 2.60 3.21 -13.64
N THR A 252 2.78 1.88 -13.68
CA THR A 252 3.90 1.19 -13.03
C THR A 252 4.95 0.85 -14.08
N LEU A 253 6.22 0.94 -13.71
CA LEU A 253 7.38 0.64 -14.55
C LEU A 253 8.42 -0.13 -13.75
N TYR A 254 9.31 -0.80 -14.44
CA TYR A 254 10.51 -1.39 -13.88
C TYR A 254 11.74 -0.65 -14.44
N ASN A 255 12.46 0.07 -13.57
CA ASN A 255 13.59 0.92 -13.94
C ASN A 255 13.33 1.85 -15.14
N GLY A 256 12.11 2.38 -15.24
CA GLY A 256 11.69 3.31 -16.31
C GLY A 256 11.14 2.63 -17.58
N SER A 257 11.16 1.31 -17.65
CA SER A 257 10.72 0.48 -18.78
C SER A 257 9.67 -0.54 -18.35
N THR A 258 9.23 -1.42 -19.25
CA THR A 258 8.50 -2.62 -18.87
C THR A 258 9.46 -3.66 -18.29
N GLY A 259 9.02 -4.42 -17.31
CA GLY A 259 9.81 -5.49 -16.68
C GLY A 259 9.03 -6.80 -16.75
N GLU A 260 8.72 -7.26 -17.96
CA GLU A 260 7.91 -8.45 -18.20
C GLU A 260 8.55 -9.71 -17.65
N ASN A 261 9.87 -9.83 -17.87
CA ASN A 261 10.68 -10.94 -17.38
C ASN A 261 11.82 -10.40 -16.55
N VAL A 262 11.87 -10.75 -15.27
CA VAL A 262 12.89 -10.28 -14.34
C VAL A 262 13.48 -11.45 -13.58
N TRP A 263 14.79 -11.62 -13.68
CA TRP A 263 15.55 -12.51 -12.83
C TRP A 263 15.84 -11.87 -11.47
N PRO A 264 16.02 -12.64 -10.40
CA PRO A 264 16.41 -12.09 -9.11
C PRO A 264 17.78 -11.42 -9.19
N LEU A 265 18.03 -10.46 -8.30
CA LEU A 265 19.35 -9.88 -8.08
C LEU A 265 20.22 -10.77 -7.19
N TYR A 266 19.56 -11.47 -6.27
CA TYR A 266 20.17 -12.36 -5.30
C TYR A 266 19.30 -13.59 -5.09
N TRP A 267 19.89 -14.64 -4.54
CA TRP A 267 19.16 -15.82 -4.07
C TRP A 267 19.73 -16.31 -2.75
N CYS A 268 18.96 -17.10 -2.04
CA CYS A 268 19.32 -17.73 -0.77
C CYS A 268 18.93 -19.19 -0.81
N GLY A 269 19.87 -20.07 -0.56
CA GLY A 269 19.65 -21.50 -0.39
C GLY A 269 19.33 -21.89 1.04
N THR A 270 19.38 -23.18 1.34
CA THR A 270 19.18 -23.72 2.69
C THR A 270 20.33 -23.41 3.64
N ASP A 271 21.44 -22.85 3.13
CA ASP A 271 22.57 -22.35 3.92
C ASP A 271 22.27 -21.01 4.62
N GLY A 272 21.21 -20.30 4.21
CA GLY A 272 20.84 -19.00 4.75
C GLY A 272 21.71 -17.83 4.26
N ILE A 273 22.62 -18.08 3.31
CA ILE A 273 23.53 -17.07 2.77
C ILE A 273 22.90 -16.44 1.52
N ILE A 274 22.97 -15.12 1.44
CA ILE A 274 22.52 -14.37 0.26
C ILE A 274 23.63 -14.33 -0.76
N HIS A 275 23.41 -14.95 -1.90
CA HIS A 275 24.34 -15.03 -3.03
C HIS A 275 23.89 -14.11 -4.16
N PRO A 276 24.80 -13.41 -4.87
CA PRO A 276 24.48 -12.75 -6.13
C PRO A 276 23.96 -13.76 -7.16
N PHE A 277 22.92 -13.39 -7.92
CA PHE A 277 22.39 -14.22 -8.99
C PHE A 277 23.19 -13.93 -10.28
N THR A 278 23.79 -14.96 -10.87
CA THR A 278 24.74 -14.84 -11.98
C THR A 278 24.12 -15.21 -13.33
N GLU A 279 24.78 -14.84 -14.44
CA GLU A 279 24.34 -15.24 -15.78
C GLU A 279 24.34 -16.77 -15.96
N ALA A 280 25.30 -17.49 -15.37
CA ALA A 280 25.33 -18.94 -15.43
C ALA A 280 24.09 -19.60 -14.81
N GLN A 281 23.53 -18.99 -13.76
CA GLN A 281 22.30 -19.49 -13.11
C GLN A 281 21.04 -19.24 -13.95
N LYS A 282 21.05 -18.25 -14.85
CA LYS A 282 19.93 -18.04 -15.78
C LYS A 282 19.79 -19.16 -16.81
N GLU A 283 20.92 -19.77 -17.16
CA GLU A 283 20.99 -20.88 -18.12
C GLU A 283 20.75 -22.25 -17.45
N ASP A 284 20.79 -22.31 -16.12
CA ASP A 284 20.56 -23.55 -15.37
C ASP A 284 19.06 -23.79 -15.17
N PRO A 285 18.51 -24.90 -15.72
CA PRO A 285 17.11 -25.25 -15.55
C PRO A 285 16.64 -25.38 -14.09
N ALA A 286 17.55 -25.67 -13.16
CA ALA A 286 17.25 -25.76 -11.74
C ALA A 286 16.76 -24.44 -11.17
N PHE A 287 17.19 -23.30 -11.71
CA PHE A 287 16.79 -21.96 -11.30
C PHE A 287 15.68 -21.33 -12.17
N ALA A 288 15.20 -22.04 -13.20
CA ALA A 288 14.10 -21.54 -14.05
C ALA A 288 12.86 -21.05 -13.27
N PRO A 289 12.46 -21.69 -12.14
CA PRO A 289 11.34 -21.21 -11.30
C PRO A 289 11.53 -19.83 -10.69
N LEU A 290 12.75 -19.28 -10.71
CA LEU A 290 13.05 -17.92 -10.26
C LEU A 290 12.81 -16.84 -11.34
N LEU A 291 12.50 -17.21 -12.58
CA LEU A 291 12.11 -16.21 -13.57
C LEU A 291 10.73 -15.63 -13.24
N SER A 292 10.71 -14.40 -12.74
CA SER A 292 9.46 -13.70 -12.45
C SER A 292 8.90 -13.10 -13.73
N THR A 293 7.77 -13.63 -14.20
CA THR A 293 7.08 -13.15 -15.39
C THR A 293 5.92 -12.24 -15.02
N THR A 294 5.69 -11.21 -15.82
CA THR A 294 4.55 -10.29 -15.64
C THR A 294 3.93 -9.99 -16.99
N ALA A 295 2.63 -10.13 -17.08
CA ALA A 295 1.89 -9.80 -18.30
C ALA A 295 2.12 -8.33 -18.71
N PRO A 296 2.41 -8.05 -20.00
CA PRO A 296 2.77 -6.70 -20.48
C PRO A 296 1.70 -5.66 -20.16
N GLU A 297 0.44 -6.06 -20.07
CA GLU A 297 -0.67 -5.17 -19.72
C GLU A 297 -0.53 -4.50 -18.35
N ARG A 298 0.16 -5.15 -17.43
CA ARG A 298 0.42 -4.59 -16.09
C ARG A 298 1.22 -3.28 -16.14
N PHE A 299 1.94 -3.04 -17.23
CA PHE A 299 2.72 -1.82 -17.47
C PHE A 299 1.99 -0.78 -18.31
N LEU A 300 0.76 -1.06 -18.76
CA LEU A 300 -0.02 -0.09 -19.50
C LEU A 300 -0.41 1.11 -18.63
N PRO A 301 -0.42 2.32 -19.21
CA PRO A 301 -0.90 3.48 -18.50
C PRO A 301 -2.41 3.41 -18.29
N ASN A 302 -2.85 3.69 -17.08
CA ASN A 302 -4.25 3.95 -16.79
C ASN A 302 -4.51 5.44 -16.93
N SER A 303 -5.39 5.83 -17.85
CA SER A 303 -5.83 7.22 -18.04
C SER A 303 -7.36 7.24 -18.02
N TYR A 304 -7.91 8.10 -17.19
CA TYR A 304 -9.33 8.11 -16.89
C TYR A 304 -9.99 9.39 -17.41
N LYS A 305 -11.24 9.24 -17.93
CA LYS A 305 -12.06 10.38 -18.33
C LYS A 305 -12.38 11.27 -17.14
N PRO A 306 -12.62 12.57 -17.35
CA PRO A 306 -13.03 13.46 -16.28
C PRO A 306 -14.27 12.95 -15.54
N TYR A 307 -14.29 13.11 -14.24
CA TYR A 307 -15.44 12.79 -13.39
C TYR A 307 -15.53 13.74 -12.19
N GLY A 308 -16.71 13.88 -11.63
CA GLY A 308 -16.94 14.79 -10.52
C GLY A 308 -17.83 14.20 -9.44
N MET A 309 -17.96 14.94 -8.35
CA MET A 309 -18.78 14.63 -7.21
C MET A 309 -19.39 15.91 -6.64
N LEU A 310 -20.69 15.90 -6.35
CA LEU A 310 -21.42 17.03 -5.79
C LEU A 310 -21.68 16.79 -4.29
N ASN A 311 -21.22 17.72 -3.46
CA ASN A 311 -21.40 17.69 -2.02
C ASN A 311 -22.14 18.94 -1.57
N ILE A 312 -22.97 18.84 -0.54
CA ILE A 312 -23.67 19.96 0.07
C ILE A 312 -23.54 19.93 1.59
N ARG A 313 -23.38 21.08 2.18
CA ARG A 313 -23.53 21.30 3.62
C ARG A 313 -24.46 22.49 3.86
N VAL A 314 -25.45 22.31 4.72
CA VAL A 314 -26.40 23.35 5.10
C VAL A 314 -26.31 23.53 6.60
N ASN A 315 -25.90 24.71 7.06
CA ASN A 315 -25.86 25.06 8.47
C ASN A 315 -26.97 26.03 8.78
N LYS A 316 -27.77 25.72 9.78
CA LYS A 316 -28.86 26.56 10.29
C LYS A 316 -28.58 26.93 11.73
N ALA A 317 -28.38 28.21 12.00
CA ALA A 317 -28.26 28.74 13.34
C ALA A 317 -29.68 29.05 13.93
N PHE A 318 -29.87 28.69 15.17
CA PHE A 318 -31.03 29.01 15.99
C PHE A 318 -30.53 29.82 17.20
N GLY A 319 -30.63 31.15 17.08
CA GLY A 319 -30.01 32.06 18.04
C GLY A 319 -28.49 31.96 18.03
N GLU A 320 -27.86 32.21 19.17
CA GLU A 320 -26.40 32.23 19.33
C GLU A 320 -25.82 30.91 19.83
N HIS A 321 -26.67 30.02 20.33
CA HIS A 321 -26.23 28.83 21.05
C HIS A 321 -26.41 27.51 20.28
N ILE A 322 -27.28 27.43 19.28
CA ILE A 322 -27.60 26.18 18.61
C ILE A 322 -27.34 26.32 17.10
N THR A 323 -26.60 25.38 16.56
CA THR A 323 -26.44 25.24 15.11
C THR A 323 -26.70 23.79 14.72
N LEU A 324 -27.62 23.61 13.77
CA LEU A 324 -27.90 22.34 13.13
C LEU A 324 -27.22 22.32 11.73
N ALA A 325 -26.45 21.32 11.46
CA ALA A 325 -25.85 21.11 10.15
C ALA A 325 -26.33 19.81 9.52
N PHE A 326 -26.82 19.91 8.30
CA PHE A 326 -27.07 18.78 7.42
C PHE A 326 -25.96 18.74 6.38
N PHE A 327 -25.45 17.54 6.05
CA PHE A 327 -24.53 17.39 4.95
C PHE A 327 -24.85 16.14 4.12
N ALA A 328 -24.55 16.22 2.82
CA ALA A 328 -24.66 15.12 1.90
C ALA A 328 -23.40 15.10 1.00
N ASN A 329 -22.73 13.96 0.97
CA ASN A 329 -21.64 13.69 0.05
C ASN A 329 -22.16 12.89 -1.13
N ASN A 330 -21.65 13.18 -2.32
CA ASN A 330 -22.12 12.63 -3.58
C ASN A 330 -23.65 12.72 -3.76
N LEU A 331 -24.21 13.90 -3.50
CA LEU A 331 -25.65 14.17 -3.54
C LEU A 331 -26.33 13.71 -4.83
N ALA A 332 -25.63 13.78 -5.96
CA ALA A 332 -26.15 13.41 -7.27
C ALA A 332 -25.87 11.93 -7.63
N ASP A 333 -25.40 11.12 -6.69
CA ASP A 333 -25.03 9.69 -6.87
C ASP A 333 -24.17 9.43 -8.11
N LEU A 334 -23.18 10.30 -8.35
CA LEU A 334 -22.28 10.19 -9.50
C LEU A 334 -21.20 9.11 -9.22
N ARG A 335 -21.41 7.92 -9.76
CA ARG A 335 -20.51 6.78 -9.58
C ARG A 335 -20.09 6.21 -10.93
N PRO A 336 -19.32 6.97 -11.73
CA PRO A 336 -18.88 6.47 -13.03
C PRO A 336 -17.95 5.28 -12.87
N THR A 337 -18.07 4.30 -13.73
CA THR A 337 -17.13 3.20 -13.87
C THR A 337 -16.01 3.60 -14.82
N ARG A 338 -14.80 3.10 -14.55
CA ARG A 338 -13.65 3.26 -15.42
C ARG A 338 -12.91 1.95 -15.61
N TYR A 339 -12.44 1.72 -16.82
CA TYR A 339 -11.64 0.55 -17.13
C TYR A 339 -10.17 0.80 -16.77
N SER A 340 -9.59 -0.13 -16.01
CA SER A 340 -8.16 -0.18 -15.72
C SER A 340 -7.48 -1.11 -16.73
N ALA A 341 -6.65 -0.57 -17.58
CA ALA A 341 -5.90 -1.34 -18.56
C ALA A 341 -4.91 -2.30 -17.90
N SER A 342 -4.28 -1.88 -16.82
CA SER A 342 -3.26 -2.67 -16.11
C SER A 342 -3.84 -3.85 -15.31
N THR A 343 -5.09 -3.77 -14.87
CA THR A 343 -5.76 -4.85 -14.12
C THR A 343 -6.84 -5.57 -14.93
N ARG A 344 -7.15 -5.08 -16.13
CA ARG A 344 -8.24 -5.56 -17.01
C ARG A 344 -9.59 -5.61 -16.28
N SER A 345 -9.87 -4.66 -15.42
CA SER A 345 -11.06 -4.61 -14.59
C SER A 345 -11.73 -3.24 -14.61
N TYR A 346 -13.04 -3.24 -14.33
CA TYR A 346 -13.78 -2.00 -14.12
C TYR A 346 -13.75 -1.60 -12.67
N LEU A 347 -13.42 -0.34 -12.41
CA LEU A 347 -13.36 0.25 -11.10
C LEU A 347 -14.45 1.33 -10.99
N GLN A 348 -15.27 1.25 -9.97
CA GLN A 348 -16.23 2.30 -9.66
C GLN A 348 -15.54 3.46 -8.96
N GLN A 349 -15.84 4.69 -9.39
CA GLN A 349 -15.35 5.90 -8.79
C GLN A 349 -16.41 6.53 -7.91
N ASN A 350 -15.98 7.28 -6.93
CA ASN A 350 -16.79 7.89 -5.88
C ASN A 350 -17.46 6.85 -4.96
N THR A 351 -17.73 7.27 -3.76
CA THR A 351 -18.50 6.52 -2.77
C THR A 351 -19.99 6.61 -3.04
N GLN A 352 -20.77 5.75 -2.42
CA GLN A 352 -22.21 5.91 -2.37
C GLN A 352 -22.60 7.24 -1.70
N PRO A 353 -23.80 7.78 -1.98
CA PRO A 353 -24.30 8.94 -1.27
C PRO A 353 -24.30 8.69 0.24
N PHE A 354 -23.82 9.69 0.97
CA PHE A 354 -23.77 9.65 2.42
C PHE A 354 -24.39 10.93 2.96
N PHE A 355 -25.30 10.80 3.93
CA PHE A 355 -26.02 11.88 4.58
C PHE A 355 -25.74 11.88 6.07
N GLY A 356 -25.67 13.05 6.66
CA GLY A 356 -25.49 13.19 8.08
C GLY A 356 -26.09 14.47 8.66
N LEU A 357 -26.33 14.43 9.96
CA LEU A 357 -26.76 15.56 10.77
C LEU A 357 -25.76 15.77 11.90
N GLU A 358 -25.48 17.02 12.19
CA GLU A 358 -24.62 17.45 13.29
C GLU A 358 -25.33 18.54 14.09
N LEU A 359 -25.43 18.37 15.39
CA LEU A 359 -25.93 19.38 16.30
C LEU A 359 -24.77 19.94 17.12
N GLN A 360 -24.59 21.25 17.05
CA GLN A 360 -23.61 21.97 17.85
C GLN A 360 -24.35 22.85 18.87
N ILE A 361 -24.03 22.67 20.15
CA ILE A 361 -24.56 23.49 21.26
C ILE A 361 -23.36 24.23 21.87
N LYS A 362 -23.45 25.56 21.91
CA LYS A 362 -22.47 26.40 22.56
C LYS A 362 -22.99 26.73 23.97
N LEU A 363 -22.30 26.26 24.98
CA LEU A 363 -22.57 26.49 26.39
C LEU A 363 -22.05 27.87 26.83
#